data_17b3cde8c20f8df2adc6e472bf58f7c3
#
_entry.id   17b3cde8c20f8df2adc6e472bf58f7c3
#
_cell.length_a   1.000
_cell.length_b   1.000
_cell.length_c   1.000
_cell.angle_alpha   90.00
_cell.angle_beta   90.00
_cell.angle_gamma   90.00
#
_symmetry.space_group_name_H-M   'P 1'
#
loop_
_entity.id
_entity.type
_entity.pdbx_description
1 polymer ?
#
loop_
_entity_poly.entity_id
_entity_poly.type
_entity_poly.pdbx_seq_one_letter_code
_entity_poly.pdbx_strand_id
1 'polypeptide(L)'
;MNLIELNRSLVQLRLSGMAAALETRLLQAQSENMVPIDLISTLVSDELACRSKRLLERRHKQAQFRDADKRLDNFDFQFNARMNRNLVFELATANWIGKREDALFLGPPGSGKSHCAQAIGHAVIQQGYRVLYREAHRLLEELADAALDGKRKEFMDLLTTVPLLIIDDLGMRKLPLTAAEELLEIIMRRYERASTLLTSNRPVEDWGKLLGDSAAVTAMLDRLLHHGHVLKCGPRSWRTKTGTSGEGQ
;
A
#
# COMPACT_ATOMS: atom_id res chain seq x y z
N MET A 1 8.23 -42.55 17.69
CA MET A 1 7.37 -41.36 17.49
C MET A 1 6.35 -41.70 16.42
N ASN A 2 5.09 -41.64 16.73
CA ASN A 2 4.01 -41.87 15.76
C ASN A 2 3.64 -40.56 15.02
N LEU A 3 2.78 -40.64 13.99
CA LEU A 3 2.39 -39.48 13.18
C LEU A 3 1.76 -38.34 13.99
N ILE A 4 0.97 -38.68 15.00
CA ILE A 4 0.30 -37.71 15.89
C ILE A 4 1.34 -36.96 16.74
N GLU A 5 2.30 -37.68 17.28
CA GLU A 5 3.39 -37.09 18.06
C GLU A 5 4.31 -36.22 17.21
N LEU A 6 4.61 -36.65 15.97
CA LEU A 6 5.38 -35.86 15.02
C LEU A 6 4.65 -34.56 14.67
N ASN A 7 3.36 -34.63 14.37
CA ASN A 7 2.55 -33.44 14.06
C ASN A 7 2.53 -32.45 15.25
N ARG A 8 2.32 -32.96 16.48
CA ARG A 8 2.39 -32.12 17.69
C ARG A 8 3.75 -31.44 17.86
N SER A 9 4.85 -32.18 17.63
CA SER A 9 6.21 -31.62 17.72
C SER A 9 6.45 -30.53 16.69
N LEU A 10 5.98 -30.71 15.44
CA LEU A 10 6.06 -29.66 14.39
C LEU A 10 5.28 -28.39 14.79
N VAL A 11 4.08 -28.53 15.34
CA VAL A 11 3.30 -27.39 15.84
C VAL A 11 4.02 -26.69 17.01
N GLN A 12 4.59 -27.44 17.95
CA GLN A 12 5.36 -26.91 19.07
C GLN A 12 6.59 -26.12 18.58
N LEU A 13 7.25 -26.60 17.55
CA LEU A 13 8.37 -25.91 16.86
C LEU A 13 7.92 -24.77 15.96
N ARG A 14 6.63 -24.44 15.90
CA ARG A 14 6.04 -23.42 15.04
C ARG A 14 6.25 -23.70 13.53
N LEU A 15 6.31 -24.96 13.14
CA LEU A 15 6.41 -25.44 11.76
C LEU A 15 5.03 -25.86 11.24
N SER A 16 4.08 -24.94 11.32
CA SER A 16 2.66 -25.21 11.06
C SER A 16 2.32 -25.46 9.60
N GLY A 17 3.15 -25.01 8.64
CA GLY A 17 3.02 -25.34 7.22
C GLY A 17 3.40 -26.80 6.98
N MET A 18 4.52 -27.26 7.55
CA MET A 18 4.92 -28.67 7.52
C MET A 18 3.87 -29.56 8.19
N ALA A 19 3.38 -29.16 9.37
CA ALA A 19 2.35 -29.92 10.10
C ALA A 19 1.07 -30.07 9.27
N ALA A 20 0.62 -29.03 8.59
CA ALA A 20 -0.57 -29.07 7.73
C ALA A 20 -0.42 -29.93 6.49
N ALA A 21 0.79 -30.03 5.92
CA ALA A 21 1.06 -30.79 4.71
C ALA A 21 1.53 -32.24 5.00
N LEU A 22 1.88 -32.59 6.25
CA LEU A 22 2.61 -33.81 6.61
C LEU A 22 1.95 -35.07 6.06
N GLU A 23 0.67 -35.27 6.33
CA GLU A 23 -0.02 -36.51 5.89
C GLU A 23 -0.07 -36.62 4.37
N THR A 24 -0.40 -35.53 3.69
CA THR A 24 -0.46 -35.49 2.22
C THR A 24 0.91 -35.79 1.60
N ARG A 25 1.98 -35.22 2.17
CA ARG A 25 3.34 -35.45 1.65
C ARG A 25 3.85 -36.87 1.94
N LEU A 26 3.47 -37.46 3.08
CA LEU A 26 3.81 -38.87 3.35
C LEU A 26 3.12 -39.83 2.38
N LEU A 27 1.83 -39.61 2.09
CA LEU A 27 1.11 -40.42 1.09
C LEU A 27 1.72 -40.25 -0.31
N GLN A 28 2.06 -39.02 -0.70
CA GLN A 28 2.76 -38.76 -1.96
C GLN A 28 4.10 -39.46 -2.01
N ALA A 29 4.92 -39.40 -0.97
CA ALA A 29 6.22 -40.02 -0.91
C ALA A 29 6.14 -41.57 -1.06
N GLN A 30 5.10 -42.19 -0.48
CA GLN A 30 4.85 -43.60 -0.62
C GLN A 30 4.44 -43.99 -2.05
N SER A 31 3.54 -43.19 -2.68
CA SER A 31 3.04 -43.49 -4.03
C SER A 31 4.09 -43.27 -5.11
N GLU A 32 4.96 -42.27 -4.94
CA GLU A 32 5.99 -41.90 -5.93
C GLU A 32 7.37 -42.51 -5.64
N ASN A 33 7.51 -43.32 -4.58
CA ASN A 33 8.79 -43.85 -4.09
C ASN A 33 9.85 -42.75 -3.89
N MET A 34 9.47 -41.63 -3.32
CA MET A 34 10.37 -40.50 -3.10
C MET A 34 11.50 -40.84 -2.13
N VAL A 35 12.71 -40.39 -2.43
CA VAL A 35 13.82 -40.48 -1.48
C VAL A 35 13.60 -39.55 -0.28
N PRO A 36 14.14 -39.90 0.91
CA PRO A 36 13.88 -39.13 2.13
C PRO A 36 14.21 -37.63 2.01
N ILE A 37 15.27 -37.27 1.28
CA ILE A 37 15.67 -35.88 1.10
C ILE A 37 14.63 -35.07 0.32
N ASP A 38 13.96 -35.65 -0.66
CA ASP A 38 12.93 -34.97 -1.46
C ASP A 38 11.68 -34.74 -0.62
N LEU A 39 11.29 -35.71 0.22
CA LEU A 39 10.20 -35.52 1.18
C LEU A 39 10.48 -34.37 2.15
N ILE A 40 11.69 -34.31 2.71
CA ILE A 40 12.07 -33.21 3.61
C ILE A 40 12.07 -31.88 2.87
N SER A 41 12.61 -31.85 1.65
CA SER A 41 12.65 -30.63 0.81
C SER A 41 11.26 -30.10 0.48
N THR A 42 10.30 -30.99 0.16
CA THR A 42 8.90 -30.58 -0.08
C THR A 42 8.23 -30.03 1.16
N LEU A 43 8.42 -30.67 2.33
CA LEU A 43 7.89 -30.20 3.60
C LEU A 43 8.46 -28.83 4.00
N VAL A 44 9.77 -28.62 3.81
CA VAL A 44 10.41 -27.31 4.04
C VAL A 44 9.84 -26.25 3.11
N SER A 45 9.63 -26.60 1.83
CA SER A 45 9.00 -25.68 0.86
C SER A 45 7.59 -25.31 1.24
N ASP A 46 6.79 -26.26 1.74
CA ASP A 46 5.43 -26.00 2.25
C ASP A 46 5.45 -25.03 3.46
N GLU A 47 6.40 -25.17 4.38
CA GLU A 47 6.55 -24.27 5.53
C GLU A 47 6.93 -22.86 5.06
N LEU A 48 7.90 -22.72 4.15
CA LEU A 48 8.32 -21.43 3.61
C LEU A 48 7.18 -20.74 2.87
N ALA A 49 6.41 -21.46 2.06
CA ALA A 49 5.23 -20.94 1.38
C ALA A 49 4.17 -20.46 2.38
N CYS A 50 3.89 -21.26 3.43
CA CYS A 50 2.95 -20.91 4.49
C CYS A 50 3.38 -19.63 5.24
N ARG A 51 4.66 -19.50 5.59
CA ARG A 51 5.22 -18.31 6.25
C ARG A 51 5.12 -17.07 5.35
N SER A 52 5.49 -17.21 4.08
CA SER A 52 5.39 -16.13 3.11
C SER A 52 3.96 -15.64 2.95
N LYS A 53 3.00 -16.55 2.81
CA LYS A 53 1.58 -16.23 2.72
C LYS A 53 1.09 -15.45 3.95
N ARG A 54 1.38 -15.94 5.17
CA ARG A 54 1.00 -15.27 6.42
C ARG A 54 1.64 -13.90 6.58
N LEU A 55 2.89 -13.75 6.13
CA LEU A 55 3.58 -12.46 6.14
C LEU A 55 2.86 -11.44 5.23
N LEU A 56 2.49 -11.85 4.00
CA LEU A 56 1.75 -11.01 3.06
C LEU A 56 0.38 -10.63 3.62
N GLU A 57 -0.38 -11.60 4.14
CA GLU A 57 -1.70 -11.35 4.77
C GLU A 57 -1.59 -10.34 5.92
N ARG A 58 -0.58 -10.49 6.79
CA ARG A 58 -0.32 -9.53 7.88
C ARG A 58 0.00 -8.14 7.35
N ARG A 59 0.84 -8.02 6.30
CA ARG A 59 1.17 -6.73 5.67
C ARG A 59 -0.04 -6.08 5.04
N HIS A 60 -0.89 -6.84 4.35
CA HIS A 60 -2.15 -6.34 3.80
C HIS A 60 -3.07 -5.82 4.90
N LYS A 61 -3.22 -6.55 6.01
CA LYS A 61 -4.00 -6.10 7.16
C LYS A 61 -3.43 -4.82 7.80
N GLN A 62 -2.10 -4.74 7.92
CA GLN A 62 -1.41 -3.56 8.50
C GLN A 62 -1.50 -2.33 7.60
N ALA A 63 -1.55 -2.50 6.29
CA ALA A 63 -1.66 -1.39 5.34
C ALA A 63 -2.97 -0.62 5.50
N GLN A 64 -4.06 -1.28 5.91
CA GLN A 64 -5.40 -0.70 6.13
C GLN A 64 -5.94 0.02 4.89
N PHE A 65 -5.83 -0.63 3.72
CA PHE A 65 -6.45 -0.12 2.52
C PHE A 65 -7.96 0.07 2.71
N ARG A 66 -8.50 1.13 2.12
CA ARG A 66 -9.95 1.39 2.12
C ARG A 66 -10.73 0.31 1.37
N ASP A 67 -10.14 -0.20 0.29
CA ASP A 67 -10.77 -1.15 -0.61
C ASP A 67 -9.76 -2.25 -0.99
N ALA A 68 -10.00 -3.46 -0.50
CA ALA A 68 -9.10 -4.60 -0.71
C ALA A 68 -9.06 -5.09 -2.17
N ASP A 69 -10.08 -4.76 -2.98
CA ASP A 69 -10.25 -5.28 -4.34
C ASP A 69 -9.64 -4.38 -5.41
N LYS A 70 -9.06 -3.22 -5.03
CA LYS A 70 -8.39 -2.32 -5.98
C LYS A 70 -7.07 -2.94 -6.43
N ARG A 71 -7.08 -3.52 -7.65
CA ARG A 71 -5.93 -4.14 -8.30
C ARG A 71 -5.70 -3.48 -9.67
N LEU A 72 -4.48 -3.64 -10.22
CA LEU A 72 -4.19 -3.15 -11.58
C LEU A 72 -4.92 -3.96 -12.65
N ASP A 73 -5.18 -5.24 -12.39
CA ASP A 73 -5.84 -6.16 -13.32
C ASP A 73 -7.31 -5.79 -13.56
N ASN A 74 -7.97 -5.15 -12.58
CA ASN A 74 -9.35 -4.72 -12.70
C ASN A 74 -9.50 -3.21 -13.00
N PHE A 75 -8.41 -2.54 -13.43
CA PHE A 75 -8.42 -1.12 -13.79
C PHE A 75 -8.51 -0.92 -15.30
N ASP A 76 -9.54 -0.22 -15.75
CA ASP A 76 -9.72 0.12 -17.17
C ASP A 76 -8.88 1.36 -17.55
N PHE A 77 -7.69 1.12 -18.08
CA PHE A 77 -6.82 2.19 -18.61
C PHE A 77 -7.34 2.87 -19.86
N GLN A 78 -8.24 2.22 -20.63
CA GLN A 78 -8.78 2.79 -21.86
C GLN A 78 -9.79 3.92 -21.58
N PHE A 79 -10.42 3.87 -20.42
CA PHE A 79 -11.37 4.92 -20.01
C PHE A 79 -10.71 6.30 -19.90
N ASN A 80 -9.49 6.40 -19.41
CA ASN A 80 -8.67 7.61 -19.34
C ASN A 80 -7.36 7.40 -20.10
N ALA A 81 -7.41 7.33 -21.42
CA ALA A 81 -6.27 7.02 -22.29
C ALA A 81 -5.06 8.00 -22.15
N ARG A 82 -5.28 9.18 -21.55
CA ARG A 82 -4.21 10.14 -21.26
C ARG A 82 -3.41 9.80 -20.00
N MET A 83 -3.90 8.86 -19.16
CA MET A 83 -3.16 8.39 -18.00
C MET A 83 -1.94 7.60 -18.46
N ASN A 84 -0.75 7.94 -17.95
CA ASN A 84 0.48 7.23 -18.29
C ASN A 84 0.46 5.82 -17.64
N ARG A 85 -0.03 4.84 -18.39
CA ARG A 85 -0.09 3.43 -17.99
C ARG A 85 1.29 2.88 -17.65
N ASN A 86 2.32 3.23 -18.43
CA ASN A 86 3.67 2.70 -18.21
C ASN A 86 4.22 3.14 -16.85
N LEU A 87 4.01 4.41 -16.46
CA LEU A 87 4.40 4.91 -15.15
C LEU A 87 3.67 4.15 -14.01
N VAL A 88 2.38 3.84 -14.16
CA VAL A 88 1.64 3.07 -13.15
C VAL A 88 2.24 1.68 -12.96
N PHE A 89 2.58 0.99 -14.05
CA PHE A 89 3.22 -0.34 -13.97
C PHE A 89 4.67 -0.25 -13.47
N GLU A 90 5.42 0.79 -13.85
CA GLU A 90 6.75 1.05 -13.30
C GLU A 90 6.71 1.24 -11.79
N LEU A 91 5.79 2.04 -11.27
CA LEU A 91 5.60 2.21 -9.82
C LEU A 91 5.20 0.90 -9.13
N ALA A 92 4.45 0.03 -9.80
CA ALA A 92 4.07 -1.28 -9.27
C ALA A 92 5.26 -2.25 -9.11
N THR A 93 6.39 -2.03 -9.80
CA THR A 93 7.61 -2.81 -9.60
C THR A 93 8.30 -2.56 -8.27
N ALA A 94 7.93 -1.48 -7.58
CA ALA A 94 8.51 -1.03 -6.31
C ALA A 94 10.01 -0.60 -6.37
N ASN A 95 10.62 -0.49 -7.54
CA ASN A 95 12.04 -0.07 -7.67
C ASN A 95 12.28 1.34 -7.11
N TRP A 96 11.31 2.24 -7.28
CA TRP A 96 11.35 3.61 -6.75
C TRP A 96 11.39 3.66 -5.21
N ILE A 97 10.82 2.65 -4.54
CA ILE A 97 10.87 2.52 -3.07
C ILE A 97 12.31 2.32 -2.59
N GLY A 98 13.08 1.46 -3.29
CA GLY A 98 14.50 1.23 -3.00
C GLY A 98 15.36 2.48 -3.21
N LYS A 99 14.96 3.35 -4.14
CA LYS A 99 15.60 4.64 -4.43
C LYS A 99 15.11 5.78 -3.53
N ARG A 100 14.06 5.55 -2.73
CA ARG A 100 13.42 6.55 -1.84
C ARG A 100 12.82 7.73 -2.62
N GLU A 101 12.30 7.45 -3.79
CA GLU A 101 11.60 8.40 -4.63
C GLU A 101 10.13 8.52 -4.20
N ASP A 102 9.47 9.62 -4.54
CA ASP A 102 8.08 9.90 -4.20
C ASP A 102 7.16 9.81 -5.45
N ALA A 103 5.84 9.74 -5.24
CA ALA A 103 4.87 9.77 -6.31
C ALA A 103 3.70 10.71 -5.98
N LEU A 104 3.28 11.52 -6.96
CA LEU A 104 2.18 12.46 -6.83
C LEU A 104 1.13 12.20 -7.92
N PHE A 105 -0.10 11.87 -7.51
CA PHE A 105 -1.21 11.59 -8.42
C PHE A 105 -2.24 12.72 -8.39
N LEU A 106 -2.40 13.41 -9.50
CA LEU A 106 -3.24 14.59 -9.64
C LEU A 106 -4.35 14.36 -10.65
N GLY A 107 -5.54 14.86 -10.37
CA GLY A 107 -6.65 14.84 -11.31
C GLY A 107 -8.03 14.92 -10.64
N PRO A 108 -9.10 15.11 -11.42
CA PRO A 108 -10.44 15.31 -10.88
C PRO A 108 -10.97 14.08 -10.13
N PRO A 109 -12.02 14.24 -9.30
CA PRO A 109 -12.69 13.11 -8.66
C PRO A 109 -13.13 12.05 -9.68
N GLY A 110 -13.05 10.76 -9.30
CA GLY A 110 -13.44 9.65 -10.16
C GLY A 110 -12.48 9.30 -11.31
N SER A 111 -11.31 9.96 -11.41
CA SER A 111 -10.33 9.70 -12.48
C SER A 111 -9.45 8.46 -12.25
N GLY A 112 -9.59 7.75 -11.13
CA GLY A 112 -8.88 6.51 -10.84
C GLY A 112 -7.65 6.64 -9.94
N LYS A 113 -7.32 7.83 -9.40
CA LYS A 113 -6.15 8.06 -8.53
C LYS A 113 -6.07 7.09 -7.35
N SER A 114 -7.11 7.08 -6.52
CA SER A 114 -7.18 6.20 -5.34
C SER A 114 -7.17 4.72 -5.70
N HIS A 115 -7.74 4.34 -6.87
CA HIS A 115 -7.64 2.97 -7.36
C HIS A 115 -6.18 2.63 -7.67
N CYS A 116 -5.51 3.43 -8.50
CA CYS A 116 -4.10 3.21 -8.86
C CYS A 116 -3.19 3.23 -7.62
N ALA A 117 -3.40 4.17 -6.69
CA ALA A 117 -2.60 4.26 -5.47
C ALA A 117 -2.71 2.99 -4.61
N GLN A 118 -3.94 2.50 -4.37
CA GLN A 118 -4.16 1.26 -3.62
C GLN A 118 -3.63 0.03 -4.39
N ALA A 119 -3.85 -0.04 -5.70
CA ALA A 119 -3.37 -1.13 -6.53
C ALA A 119 -1.82 -1.22 -6.55
N ILE A 120 -1.13 -0.08 -6.63
CA ILE A 120 0.33 -0.02 -6.48
C ILE A 120 0.74 -0.45 -5.06
N GLY A 121 0.04 0.01 -4.02
CA GLY A 121 0.29 -0.42 -2.66
C GLY A 121 0.19 -1.95 -2.48
N HIS A 122 -0.81 -2.57 -3.09
CA HIS A 122 -0.93 -4.04 -3.12
C HIS A 122 0.25 -4.70 -3.83
N ALA A 123 0.66 -4.19 -5.00
CA ALA A 123 1.82 -4.71 -5.74
C ALA A 123 3.13 -4.55 -4.94
N VAL A 124 3.33 -3.41 -4.29
CA VAL A 124 4.48 -3.13 -3.42
C VAL A 124 4.57 -4.10 -2.24
N ILE A 125 3.43 -4.50 -1.65
CA ILE A 125 3.40 -5.54 -0.60
C ILE A 125 3.88 -6.88 -1.15
N GLN A 126 3.49 -7.26 -2.36
CA GLN A 126 3.95 -8.50 -3.01
C GLN A 126 5.46 -8.49 -3.25
N GLN A 127 6.07 -7.32 -3.50
CA GLN A 127 7.51 -7.14 -3.60
C GLN A 127 8.24 -7.16 -2.24
N GLY A 128 7.52 -7.37 -1.16
CA GLY A 128 8.13 -7.56 0.16
C GLY A 128 8.22 -6.30 1.03
N TYR A 129 7.68 -5.17 0.61
CA TYR A 129 7.70 -3.95 1.40
C TYR A 129 6.48 -3.84 2.33
N ARG A 130 6.61 -3.07 3.40
CA ARG A 130 5.48 -2.64 4.23
C ARG A 130 4.88 -1.37 3.63
N VAL A 131 3.55 -1.30 3.65
CA VAL A 131 2.77 -0.14 3.18
C VAL A 131 1.85 0.31 4.28
N LEU A 132 1.67 1.61 4.42
CA LEU A 132 0.62 2.22 5.24
C LEU A 132 -0.22 3.13 4.35
N TYR A 133 -1.53 2.93 4.35
CA TYR A 133 -2.48 3.75 3.59
C TYR A 133 -3.35 4.56 4.55
N ARG A 134 -3.49 5.86 4.29
CA ARG A 134 -4.41 6.74 5.00
C ARG A 134 -5.03 7.76 4.05
N GLU A 135 -6.30 8.05 4.23
CA GLU A 135 -6.89 9.25 3.68
C GLU A 135 -6.35 10.47 4.43
N ALA A 136 -6.05 11.58 3.73
CA ALA A 136 -5.37 12.73 4.32
C ALA A 136 -6.07 13.29 5.57
N HIS A 137 -7.42 13.42 5.54
CA HIS A 137 -8.17 13.89 6.70
C HIS A 137 -8.07 12.94 7.90
N ARG A 138 -8.16 11.62 7.66
CA ARG A 138 -8.06 10.60 8.71
C ARG A 138 -6.67 10.55 9.32
N LEU A 139 -5.62 10.70 8.50
CA LEU A 139 -4.24 10.80 8.97
C LEU A 139 -4.06 11.92 9.98
N LEU A 140 -4.62 13.10 9.68
CA LEU A 140 -4.53 14.27 10.54
C LEU A 140 -5.38 14.13 11.82
N GLU A 141 -6.55 13.49 11.73
CA GLU A 141 -7.36 13.14 12.89
C GLU A 141 -6.61 12.16 13.81
N GLU A 142 -6.05 11.08 13.26
CA GLU A 142 -5.26 10.10 14.02
C GLU A 142 -4.01 10.75 14.69
N LEU A 143 -3.38 11.74 14.04
CA LEU A 143 -2.28 12.51 14.64
C LEU A 143 -2.73 13.38 15.82
N ALA A 144 -3.87 14.04 15.68
CA ALA A 144 -4.44 14.85 16.76
C ALA A 144 -4.83 13.97 17.96
N ASP A 145 -5.49 12.83 17.71
CA ASP A 145 -5.86 11.86 18.75
C ASP A 145 -4.61 11.28 19.43
N ALA A 146 -3.58 10.93 18.67
CA ALA A 146 -2.32 10.43 19.20
C ALA A 146 -1.60 11.50 20.07
N ALA A 147 -1.76 12.79 19.75
CA ALA A 147 -1.22 13.88 20.56
C ALA A 147 -1.95 13.99 21.91
N LEU A 148 -3.28 13.87 21.92
CA LEU A 148 -4.09 13.87 23.14
C LEU A 148 -3.76 12.66 24.03
N ASP A 149 -3.51 11.50 23.44
CA ASP A 149 -3.15 10.25 24.13
C ASP A 149 -1.67 10.20 24.58
N GLY A 150 -0.85 11.20 24.26
CA GLY A 150 0.59 11.20 24.54
C GLY A 150 1.40 10.24 23.65
N LYS A 151 0.82 9.72 22.56
CA LYS A 151 1.41 8.73 21.63
C LYS A 151 1.87 9.35 20.30
N ARG A 152 1.85 10.68 20.17
CA ARG A 152 2.21 11.38 18.91
C ARG A 152 3.58 10.94 18.38
N LYS A 153 4.58 10.76 19.26
CA LYS A 153 5.92 10.33 18.87
C LYS A 153 5.89 8.95 18.23
N GLU A 154 5.24 7.97 18.86
CA GLU A 154 5.14 6.59 18.36
C GLU A 154 4.43 6.54 17.00
N PHE A 155 3.34 7.30 16.86
CA PHE A 155 2.58 7.36 15.60
C PHE A 155 3.38 8.08 14.50
N MET A 156 4.07 9.17 14.81
CA MET A 156 4.97 9.84 13.87
C MET A 156 6.13 8.92 13.45
N ASP A 157 6.72 8.16 14.36
CA ASP A 157 7.76 7.18 14.04
C ASP A 157 7.24 6.09 13.10
N LEU A 158 6.01 5.61 13.30
CA LEU A 158 5.35 4.68 12.37
C LEU A 158 5.21 5.30 10.97
N LEU A 159 4.68 6.52 10.87
CA LEU A 159 4.47 7.24 9.60
C LEU A 159 5.78 7.48 8.86
N THR A 160 6.86 7.77 9.59
CA THR A 160 8.15 8.18 9.00
C THR A 160 9.06 7.00 8.66
N THR A 161 8.85 5.83 9.26
CA THR A 161 9.71 4.64 9.06
C THR A 161 9.11 3.59 8.12
N VAL A 162 7.81 3.64 7.82
CA VAL A 162 7.21 2.70 6.86
C VAL A 162 7.79 2.95 5.45
N PRO A 163 8.24 1.90 4.72
CA PRO A 163 8.85 2.07 3.40
C PRO A 163 7.98 2.83 2.41
N LEU A 164 6.68 2.57 2.36
CA LEU A 164 5.71 3.32 1.55
C LEU A 164 4.56 3.83 2.42
N LEU A 165 4.40 5.15 2.47
CA LEU A 165 3.21 5.82 2.99
C LEU A 165 2.36 6.30 1.81
N ILE A 166 1.09 5.89 1.78
CA ILE A 166 0.10 6.38 0.81
C ILE A 166 -0.84 7.35 1.54
N ILE A 167 -0.82 8.62 1.13
CA ILE A 167 -1.72 9.67 1.61
C ILE A 167 -2.73 9.95 0.50
N ASP A 168 -3.97 9.50 0.69
CA ASP A 168 -4.99 9.54 -0.36
C ASP A 168 -6.01 10.67 -0.13
N ASP A 169 -6.60 11.15 -1.21
CA ASP A 169 -7.71 12.12 -1.22
C ASP A 169 -7.39 13.48 -0.55
N LEU A 170 -6.16 14.02 -0.72
CA LEU A 170 -5.83 15.37 -0.24
C LEU A 170 -6.74 16.41 -0.93
N GLY A 171 -7.46 17.20 -0.11
CA GLY A 171 -8.35 18.26 -0.58
C GLY A 171 -9.78 17.84 -0.89
N MET A 172 -10.19 16.61 -0.54
CA MET A 172 -11.59 16.17 -0.63
C MET A 172 -12.47 16.73 0.49
N ARG A 173 -11.90 16.94 1.68
CA ARG A 173 -12.59 17.45 2.86
C ARG A 173 -11.86 18.68 3.39
N LYS A 174 -12.55 19.46 4.20
CA LYS A 174 -11.92 20.55 4.95
C LYS A 174 -10.91 19.94 5.91
N LEU A 175 -9.72 20.48 5.93
CA LEU A 175 -8.62 20.04 6.78
C LEU A 175 -8.46 20.99 7.98
N PRO A 176 -7.88 20.53 9.10
CA PRO A 176 -7.55 21.38 10.23
C PRO A 176 -6.52 22.46 9.85
N LEU A 177 -6.47 23.56 10.60
CA LEU A 177 -5.54 24.67 10.33
C LEU A 177 -4.05 24.26 10.43
N THR A 178 -3.74 23.23 11.22
CA THR A 178 -2.40 22.67 11.38
C THR A 178 -2.00 21.70 10.27
N ALA A 179 -2.89 21.44 9.29
CA ALA A 179 -2.69 20.41 8.27
C ALA A 179 -1.42 20.63 7.45
N ALA A 180 -1.08 21.87 7.11
CA ALA A 180 0.11 22.20 6.34
C ALA A 180 1.38 21.83 7.11
N GLU A 181 1.46 22.20 8.37
CA GLU A 181 2.62 21.95 9.24
C GLU A 181 2.78 20.45 9.52
N GLU A 182 1.69 19.74 9.83
CA GLU A 182 1.72 18.30 10.09
C GLU A 182 2.13 17.50 8.85
N LEU A 183 1.60 17.83 7.68
CA LEU A 183 1.99 17.18 6.43
C LEU A 183 3.43 17.52 6.07
N LEU A 184 3.86 18.78 6.24
CA LEU A 184 5.25 19.18 6.03
C LEU A 184 6.20 18.39 6.93
N GLU A 185 5.88 18.27 8.23
CA GLU A 185 6.70 17.51 9.17
C GLU A 185 6.87 16.03 8.72
N ILE A 186 5.77 15.38 8.29
CA ILE A 186 5.80 14.01 7.77
C ILE A 186 6.72 13.94 6.56
N ILE A 187 6.53 14.79 5.54
CA ILE A 187 7.30 14.77 4.31
C ILE A 187 8.78 15.07 4.58
N MET A 188 9.10 16.06 5.43
CA MET A 188 10.47 16.40 5.79
C MET A 188 11.21 15.23 6.46
N ARG A 189 10.53 14.52 7.36
CA ARG A 189 11.13 13.36 8.04
C ARG A 189 11.31 12.16 7.12
N ARG A 190 10.49 12.05 6.07
CA ARG A 190 10.54 10.96 5.07
C ARG A 190 11.48 11.25 3.90
N TYR A 191 11.74 12.51 3.62
CA TYR A 191 12.57 12.95 2.51
C TYR A 191 13.92 12.19 2.47
N GLU A 192 14.26 11.57 1.34
CA GLU A 192 15.43 10.72 1.10
C GLU A 192 15.57 9.50 2.05
N ARG A 193 14.56 9.17 2.82
CA ARG A 193 14.56 8.04 3.78
C ARG A 193 13.52 6.98 3.46
N ALA A 194 12.35 7.39 3.00
CA ALA A 194 11.24 6.49 2.70
C ALA A 194 10.32 7.16 1.65
N SER A 195 9.62 6.35 0.87
CA SER A 195 8.79 6.83 -0.24
C SER A 195 7.39 7.21 0.19
N THR A 196 6.86 8.30 -0.38
CA THR A 196 5.49 8.76 -0.19
C THR A 196 4.75 8.75 -1.52
N LEU A 197 3.53 8.19 -1.55
CA LEU A 197 2.59 8.35 -2.64
C LEU A 197 1.44 9.22 -2.16
N LEU A 198 1.27 10.38 -2.76
CA LEU A 198 0.21 11.31 -2.40
C LEU A 198 -0.78 11.47 -3.55
N THR A 199 -2.08 11.43 -3.27
CA THR A 199 -3.10 11.71 -4.28
C THR A 199 -3.88 12.97 -3.95
N SER A 200 -4.17 13.80 -4.95
CA SER A 200 -5.00 14.98 -4.78
C SER A 200 -5.95 15.19 -5.97
N ASN A 201 -7.13 15.65 -5.67
CA ASN A 201 -8.09 16.10 -6.66
C ASN A 201 -8.03 17.62 -6.92
N ARG A 202 -7.12 18.30 -6.25
CA ARG A 202 -6.81 19.72 -6.49
C ARG A 202 -5.47 19.83 -7.22
N PRO A 203 -5.34 20.76 -8.14
CA PRO A 203 -4.04 21.13 -8.70
C PRO A 203 -3.12 21.65 -7.60
N VAL A 204 -1.81 21.49 -7.76
CA VAL A 204 -0.84 21.87 -6.72
C VAL A 204 -0.83 23.35 -6.43
N GLU A 205 -1.19 24.16 -7.40
CA GLU A 205 -1.32 25.63 -7.31
C GLU A 205 -2.38 26.08 -6.29
N ASP A 206 -3.38 25.22 -6.04
CA ASP A 206 -4.45 25.48 -5.08
C ASP A 206 -4.11 25.04 -3.65
N TRP A 207 -3.03 24.29 -3.45
CA TRP A 207 -2.72 23.70 -2.14
C TRP A 207 -2.38 24.75 -1.07
N GLY A 208 -1.77 25.89 -1.46
CA GLY A 208 -1.53 27.01 -0.54
C GLY A 208 -2.83 27.56 0.06
N LYS A 209 -3.89 27.68 -0.76
CA LYS A 209 -5.22 28.11 -0.29
C LYS A 209 -5.93 27.00 0.49
N LEU A 210 -5.76 25.74 0.08
CA LEU A 210 -6.40 24.58 0.71
C LEU A 210 -5.89 24.35 2.14
N LEU A 211 -4.58 24.46 2.33
CA LEU A 211 -3.89 24.16 3.58
C LEU A 211 -3.63 25.42 4.44
N GLY A 212 -3.86 26.61 3.89
CA GLY A 212 -3.75 27.87 4.63
C GLY A 212 -2.33 28.39 4.85
N ASP A 213 -1.29 27.64 4.39
CA ASP A 213 0.12 28.04 4.51
C ASP A 213 0.88 27.77 3.21
N SER A 214 1.09 28.81 2.44
CA SER A 214 1.80 28.72 1.15
C SER A 214 3.29 28.41 1.29
N ALA A 215 3.93 28.83 2.39
CA ALA A 215 5.34 28.57 2.62
C ALA A 215 5.59 27.09 2.95
N ALA A 216 4.79 26.53 3.85
CA ALA A 216 4.83 25.09 4.19
C ALA A 216 4.52 24.22 2.95
N VAL A 217 3.52 24.58 2.16
CA VAL A 217 3.18 23.87 0.92
C VAL A 217 4.31 23.93 -0.10
N THR A 218 4.94 25.09 -0.29
CA THR A 218 6.10 25.22 -1.21
C THR A 218 7.24 24.32 -0.76
N ALA A 219 7.57 24.32 0.53
CA ALA A 219 8.62 23.48 1.09
C ALA A 219 8.30 21.98 0.96
N MET A 220 7.04 21.58 1.11
CA MET A 220 6.57 20.21 0.94
C MET A 220 6.66 19.75 -0.53
N LEU A 221 6.20 20.58 -1.47
CA LEU A 221 6.23 20.28 -2.88
C LEU A 221 7.66 20.19 -3.43
N ASP A 222 8.55 21.06 -2.98
CA ASP A 222 9.98 21.02 -3.34
C ASP A 222 10.58 19.63 -3.04
N ARG A 223 10.26 19.03 -1.89
CA ARG A 223 10.76 17.71 -1.53
C ARG A 223 10.06 16.59 -2.29
N LEU A 224 8.73 16.62 -2.37
CA LEU A 224 7.96 15.59 -3.07
C LEU A 224 8.30 15.51 -4.57
N LEU A 225 8.67 16.63 -5.18
CA LEU A 225 8.98 16.71 -6.60
C LEU A 225 10.47 16.57 -6.93
N HIS A 226 11.37 16.68 -5.96
CA HIS A 226 12.82 16.58 -6.18
C HIS A 226 13.21 15.25 -6.85
N HIS A 227 12.68 14.14 -6.35
CA HIS A 227 12.82 12.81 -6.96
C HIS A 227 11.45 12.18 -7.18
N GLY A 228 10.47 12.98 -7.63
CA GLY A 228 9.07 12.63 -7.64
C GLY A 228 8.55 12.22 -9.02
N HIS A 229 7.73 11.17 -9.05
CA HIS A 229 6.96 10.75 -10.20
C HIS A 229 5.58 11.42 -10.19
N VAL A 230 5.23 12.15 -11.24
CA VAL A 230 3.92 12.82 -11.33
C VAL A 230 3.02 12.10 -12.32
N LEU A 231 1.89 11.56 -11.83
CA LEU A 231 0.85 10.94 -12.64
C LEU A 231 -0.35 11.90 -12.75
N LYS A 232 -0.63 12.36 -13.96
CA LYS A 232 -1.86 13.12 -14.27
C LYS A 232 -2.97 12.14 -14.63
N CYS A 233 -4.05 12.14 -13.83
CA CYS A 233 -5.20 11.27 -13.98
C CYS A 233 -6.41 12.05 -14.50
N GLY A 234 -7.18 11.50 -15.41
CA GLY A 234 -8.36 12.15 -15.95
C GLY A 234 -8.24 12.50 -17.42
N PRO A 235 -9.13 13.34 -17.97
CA PRO A 235 -10.11 14.19 -17.27
C PRO A 235 -11.44 13.50 -16.90
N ARG A 236 -11.72 12.29 -17.38
CA ARG A 236 -13.03 11.64 -17.24
C ARG A 236 -13.25 11.04 -15.86
N SER A 237 -14.47 11.16 -15.33
CA SER A 237 -14.89 10.50 -14.09
C SER A 237 -15.59 9.17 -14.40
N TRP A 238 -15.07 8.07 -13.86
CA TRP A 238 -15.69 6.74 -13.96
C TRP A 238 -17.07 6.69 -13.29
N ARG A 239 -17.24 7.44 -12.19
CA ARG A 239 -18.48 7.46 -11.42
C ARG A 239 -19.66 8.02 -12.21
N THR A 240 -19.42 8.96 -13.12
CA THR A 240 -20.49 9.53 -13.99
C THR A 240 -20.86 8.59 -15.14
N LYS A 241 -19.95 7.70 -15.58
CA LYS A 241 -20.24 6.70 -16.62
C LYS A 241 -21.23 5.64 -16.11
N THR A 242 -21.06 5.19 -14.87
CA THR A 242 -21.92 4.15 -14.27
C THR A 242 -23.30 4.67 -13.86
N GLY A 243 -23.43 6.00 -13.62
CA GLY A 243 -24.71 6.63 -13.28
C GLY A 243 -25.65 6.86 -14.49
N THR A 244 -25.09 6.99 -15.71
CA THR A 244 -25.89 7.19 -16.94
C THR A 244 -26.33 5.89 -17.62
N SER A 245 -25.86 4.73 -17.17
CA SER A 245 -26.27 3.43 -17.73
C SER A 245 -27.52 2.84 -17.07
N GLY A 246 -28.15 3.55 -16.13
CA GLY A 246 -29.34 3.11 -15.38
C GLY A 246 -30.66 3.78 -15.78
N GLU A 247 -30.65 4.74 -16.73
CA GLU A 247 -31.89 5.38 -17.24
C GLU A 247 -32.03 5.10 -18.74
N GLY A 248 -32.52 3.90 -19.07
CA GLY A 248 -32.80 3.52 -20.46
C GLY A 248 -33.30 2.08 -20.56
N GLN A 249 -34.43 1.78 -19.93
CA GLN A 249 -35.40 0.75 -20.36
C GLN A 249 -36.77 1.13 -19.88
#